data_2d1b327753e91feabb35b2b8852aab27
#
_entry.id   2d1b327753e91feabb35b2b8852aab27
#
_cell.length_a   1.000
_cell.length_b   1.000
_cell.length_c   1.000
_cell.angle_alpha   90.00
_cell.angle_beta   90.00
_cell.angle_gamma   90.00
#
_symmetry.space_group_name_H-M   'P 1'
#
loop_
_entity.id
_entity.type
_entity.pdbx_description
1 polymer ?
#
loop_
_entity_poly.entity_id
_entity_poly.type
_entity_poly.pdbx_seq_one_letter_code
_entity_poly.pdbx_strand_id
1 'polypeptide(L)'
;MYVYSRVVYLRVYKFIRKAFVLRTRQKYINIVLWIRQKSINIVLRVRQYLHMIRQRSLVHMNRDILKQIIIDQKEMYLDNPLIFRDYDLEENVNYCFVGIRRTGKSYMMYQQIHNLMNDGIPSSQIVYVNFEDERLLEVGVDDLNTILEIGIEFSGSKGKPYLFLDEIQNVDGWEKFVRRVADMKYRINITGSNSKMLSKEIASTLGGRFMIVNVFPYSFKEYLSANHIENVRLDQMSTKQRADIVSQYEQYVTCGAFPELVDIKNGFAHLGVGF
;
A
#
# COMPACT_ATOMS: atom_id res chain seq x y z
N MET A 1 -11.65 17.63 -22.76
CA MET A 1 -12.83 18.49 -22.53
C MET A 1 -13.34 19.18 -23.79
N TYR A 2 -12.50 19.58 -24.72
CA TYR A 2 -12.90 20.27 -26.00
C TYR A 2 -13.59 19.36 -27.04
N VAL A 3 -13.37 18.07 -27.04
CA VAL A 3 -13.95 17.12 -28.03
C VAL A 3 -15.40 16.78 -27.72
N TYR A 4 -15.80 16.75 -26.45
CA TYR A 4 -17.17 16.45 -26.05
C TYR A 4 -18.17 17.58 -26.39
N SER A 5 -17.70 18.83 -26.34
CA SER A 5 -18.55 19.98 -26.71
C SER A 5 -18.91 20.03 -28.21
N ARG A 6 -17.97 19.59 -29.06
CA ARG A 6 -18.17 19.59 -30.54
C ARG A 6 -19.17 18.51 -31.00
N VAL A 7 -19.18 17.36 -30.37
CA VAL A 7 -20.09 16.24 -30.70
C VAL A 7 -21.52 16.55 -30.24
N VAL A 8 -21.66 17.17 -29.07
CA VAL A 8 -22.98 17.64 -28.58
C VAL A 8 -23.52 18.76 -29.47
N TYR A 9 -22.68 19.71 -29.89
CA TYR A 9 -23.07 20.81 -30.77
C TYR A 9 -23.54 20.30 -32.14
N LEU A 10 -22.89 19.34 -32.75
CA LEU A 10 -23.25 18.74 -34.05
C LEU A 10 -24.55 17.90 -33.97
N ARG A 11 -24.80 17.22 -32.89
CA ARG A 11 -26.07 16.49 -32.68
C ARG A 11 -27.23 17.42 -32.45
N VAL A 12 -27.04 18.49 -31.68
CA VAL A 12 -28.05 19.56 -31.46
C VAL A 12 -28.32 20.28 -32.76
N TYR A 13 -27.35 20.65 -33.57
CA TYR A 13 -27.51 21.30 -34.86
C TYR A 13 -28.28 20.44 -35.89
N LYS A 14 -27.97 19.13 -35.96
CA LYS A 14 -28.74 18.20 -36.83
C LYS A 14 -30.20 18.04 -36.38
N PHE A 15 -30.46 18.06 -35.08
CA PHE A 15 -31.81 17.98 -34.53
C PHE A 15 -32.61 19.27 -34.79
N ILE A 16 -31.98 20.44 -34.62
CA ILE A 16 -32.55 21.76 -34.91
C ILE A 16 -32.93 21.87 -36.40
N ARG A 17 -32.07 21.40 -37.31
CA ARG A 17 -32.34 21.41 -38.76
C ARG A 17 -33.50 20.48 -39.16
N LYS A 18 -33.74 19.39 -38.47
CA LYS A 18 -34.91 18.50 -38.65
C LYS A 18 -36.21 19.13 -38.08
N ALA A 19 -36.12 19.86 -36.99
CA ALA A 19 -37.26 20.54 -36.35
C ALA A 19 -37.74 21.79 -37.12
N PHE A 20 -36.89 22.40 -37.95
CA PHE A 20 -37.25 23.56 -38.78
C PHE A 20 -38.26 23.26 -39.88
N VAL A 21 -38.48 21.95 -40.20
CA VAL A 21 -39.48 21.49 -41.17
C VAL A 21 -40.89 21.38 -40.57
N LEU A 22 -41.03 21.43 -39.23
CA LEU A 22 -42.32 21.28 -38.57
C LEU A 22 -42.83 22.61 -38.00
N ARG A 23 -43.70 23.25 -38.75
CA ARG A 23 -44.44 24.51 -38.51
C ARG A 23 -45.12 24.59 -37.13
N THR A 24 -44.41 24.98 -36.04
CA THR A 24 -45.05 25.71 -34.92
C THR A 24 -43.99 26.38 -34.04
N ARG A 25 -43.93 27.72 -34.12
CA ARG A 25 -43.05 28.62 -33.37
C ARG A 25 -43.02 28.31 -31.85
N GLN A 26 -44.15 27.90 -31.28
CA GLN A 26 -44.32 27.65 -29.85
C GLN A 26 -43.62 26.35 -29.39
N LYS A 27 -43.65 25.27 -30.21
CA LYS A 27 -42.92 24.03 -29.90
C LYS A 27 -41.41 24.21 -29.92
N TYR A 28 -40.93 25.07 -30.81
CA TYR A 28 -39.50 25.41 -30.92
C TYR A 28 -38.97 26.12 -29.68
N ILE A 29 -39.71 27.12 -29.17
CA ILE A 29 -39.37 27.85 -27.95
C ILE A 29 -39.30 26.90 -26.75
N ASN A 30 -40.24 25.99 -26.60
CA ASN A 30 -40.28 25.03 -25.50
C ASN A 30 -39.11 24.03 -25.55
N ILE A 31 -38.71 23.57 -26.73
CA ILE A 31 -37.55 22.69 -26.89
C ILE A 31 -36.24 23.41 -26.56
N VAL A 32 -36.10 24.68 -26.99
CA VAL A 32 -34.91 25.49 -26.69
C VAL A 32 -34.80 25.76 -25.17
N LEU A 33 -35.91 26.10 -24.54
CA LEU A 33 -35.96 26.30 -23.10
C LEU A 33 -35.63 25.00 -22.32
N TRP A 34 -36.18 23.88 -22.76
CA TRP A 34 -35.88 22.57 -22.13
C TRP A 34 -34.42 22.15 -22.28
N ILE A 35 -33.82 22.37 -23.47
CA ILE A 35 -32.37 22.08 -23.69
C ILE A 35 -31.54 23.02 -22.83
N ARG A 36 -31.88 24.30 -22.75
CA ARG A 36 -31.17 25.30 -21.92
C ARG A 36 -31.24 24.92 -20.44
N GLN A 37 -32.42 24.51 -19.95
CA GLN A 37 -32.60 24.07 -18.57
C GLN A 37 -31.82 22.79 -18.25
N LYS A 38 -31.81 21.80 -19.16
CA LYS A 38 -31.00 20.57 -19.03
C LYS A 38 -29.51 20.88 -19.02
N SER A 39 -29.02 21.76 -19.89
CA SER A 39 -27.63 22.17 -19.96
C SER A 39 -27.18 22.91 -18.69
N ILE A 40 -28.02 23.82 -18.16
CA ILE A 40 -27.77 24.51 -16.89
C ILE A 40 -27.69 23.51 -15.75
N ASN A 41 -28.60 22.55 -15.67
CA ASN A 41 -28.56 21.52 -14.61
C ASN A 41 -27.33 20.63 -14.68
N ILE A 42 -26.86 20.29 -15.88
CA ILE A 42 -25.61 19.53 -16.06
C ILE A 42 -24.40 20.35 -15.59
N VAL A 43 -24.34 21.64 -15.98
CA VAL A 43 -23.25 22.55 -15.57
C VAL A 43 -23.25 22.75 -14.07
N LEU A 44 -24.41 22.91 -13.44
CA LEU A 44 -24.52 23.03 -11.98
C LEU A 44 -24.05 21.75 -11.26
N ARG A 45 -24.46 20.57 -11.73
CA ARG A 45 -24.02 19.29 -11.17
C ARG A 45 -22.51 19.10 -11.30
N VAL A 46 -21.94 19.41 -12.46
CA VAL A 46 -20.49 19.35 -12.68
C VAL A 46 -19.77 20.35 -11.77
N ARG A 47 -20.30 21.57 -11.62
CA ARG A 47 -19.73 22.59 -10.71
C ARG A 47 -19.79 22.15 -9.25
N GLN A 48 -20.91 21.56 -8.81
CA GLN A 48 -21.07 21.01 -7.46
C GLN A 48 -20.09 19.84 -7.23
N TYR A 49 -19.97 18.95 -8.22
CA TYR A 49 -19.04 17.82 -8.15
C TYR A 49 -17.57 18.31 -8.11
N LEU A 50 -17.19 19.27 -8.93
CA LEU A 50 -15.86 19.88 -8.89
C LEU A 50 -15.62 20.65 -7.59
N HIS A 51 -16.63 21.30 -7.04
CA HIS A 51 -16.53 21.97 -5.74
C HIS A 51 -16.34 20.96 -4.60
N MET A 52 -17.08 19.86 -4.64
CA MET A 52 -16.94 18.75 -3.68
C MET A 52 -15.55 18.10 -3.77
N ILE A 53 -15.04 17.85 -4.99
CA ILE A 53 -13.66 17.36 -5.19
C ILE A 53 -12.65 18.37 -4.65
N ARG A 54 -12.84 19.66 -4.93
CA ARG A 54 -11.96 20.73 -4.46
C ARG A 54 -11.99 20.89 -2.94
N GLN A 55 -13.14 20.68 -2.31
CA GLN A 55 -13.23 20.67 -0.83
C GLN A 55 -12.57 19.42 -0.24
N ARG A 56 -12.73 18.25 -0.86
CA ARG A 56 -12.01 17.03 -0.43
C ARG A 56 -10.48 17.19 -0.51
N SER A 57 -9.98 17.87 -1.55
CA SER A 57 -8.53 18.13 -1.69
C SER A 57 -7.99 19.23 -0.74
N LEU A 58 -8.85 19.89 0.04
CA LEU A 58 -8.46 20.91 1.04
C LEU A 58 -8.64 20.42 2.49
N VAL A 59 -9.19 19.23 2.69
CA VAL A 59 -9.29 18.63 4.02
C VAL A 59 -7.99 17.86 4.27
N HIS A 60 -7.02 18.53 4.88
CA HIS A 60 -5.89 17.83 5.48
C HIS A 60 -6.40 16.97 6.64
N MET A 61 -5.86 15.76 6.74
CA MET A 61 -6.18 14.90 7.87
C MET A 61 -5.70 15.58 9.17
N ASN A 62 -6.49 15.42 10.23
CA ASN A 62 -6.14 15.98 11.53
C ASN A 62 -4.81 15.40 12.01
N ARG A 63 -3.84 16.29 12.32
CA ARG A 63 -2.50 15.93 12.79
C ARG A 63 -2.52 15.04 14.04
N ASP A 64 -3.46 15.28 14.96
CA ASP A 64 -3.57 14.49 16.19
C ASP A 64 -4.05 13.07 15.92
N ILE A 65 -4.94 12.89 14.93
CA ILE A 65 -5.35 11.56 14.47
C ILE A 65 -4.17 10.82 13.85
N LEU A 66 -3.38 11.48 13.00
CA LEU A 66 -2.17 10.88 12.42
C LEU A 66 -1.15 10.48 13.50
N LYS A 67 -0.95 11.32 14.51
CA LYS A 67 -0.10 10.99 15.67
C LYS A 67 -0.59 9.75 16.39
N GLN A 68 -1.90 9.68 16.66
CA GLN A 68 -2.48 8.54 17.36
C GLN A 68 -2.33 7.26 16.53
N ILE A 69 -2.58 7.30 15.23
CA ILE A 69 -2.41 6.14 14.34
C ILE A 69 -0.96 5.65 14.36
N ILE A 70 0.03 6.56 14.27
CA ILE A 70 1.45 6.19 14.33
C ILE A 70 1.79 5.54 15.67
N ILE A 71 1.19 6.01 16.77
CA ILE A 71 1.39 5.43 18.11
C ILE A 71 0.74 4.04 18.19
N ASP A 72 -0.50 3.91 17.78
CA ASP A 72 -1.25 2.64 17.81
C ASP A 72 -0.55 1.56 16.96
N GLN A 73 -0.09 1.94 15.78
CA GLN A 73 0.56 1.00 14.85
C GLN A 73 1.97 0.55 15.31
N LYS A 74 2.56 1.18 16.34
CA LYS A 74 3.80 0.65 16.95
C LYS A 74 3.62 -0.75 17.54
N GLU A 75 2.46 -1.04 18.11
CA GLU A 75 2.14 -2.33 18.68
C GLU A 75 2.22 -3.44 17.61
N MET A 76 1.90 -3.12 16.35
CA MET A 76 1.93 -4.09 15.25
C MET A 76 3.30 -4.71 15.02
N TYR A 77 4.39 -3.96 15.19
CA TYR A 77 5.74 -4.52 15.01
C TYR A 77 6.43 -4.89 16.32
N LEU A 78 5.93 -4.43 17.47
CA LEU A 78 6.49 -4.79 18.78
C LEU A 78 5.98 -6.16 19.27
N ASP A 79 4.70 -6.45 19.06
CA ASP A 79 4.02 -7.58 19.68
C ASP A 79 3.92 -8.82 18.76
N ASN A 80 4.10 -8.63 17.46
CA ASN A 80 3.99 -9.74 16.52
C ASN A 80 5.23 -10.63 16.51
N PRO A 81 5.09 -11.96 16.70
CA PRO A 81 6.20 -12.89 16.57
C PRO A 81 6.75 -12.89 15.16
N LEU A 82 8.07 -12.86 15.02
CA LEU A 82 8.76 -12.82 13.74
C LEU A 82 9.40 -14.16 13.41
N ILE A 83 9.14 -14.64 12.21
CA ILE A 83 9.96 -15.65 11.58
C ILE A 83 10.96 -14.92 10.69
N PHE A 84 12.22 -14.94 11.11
CA PHE A 84 13.29 -14.26 10.37
C PHE A 84 13.45 -14.84 8.98
N ARG A 85 13.41 -13.97 7.98
CA ARG A 85 13.59 -14.29 6.59
C ARG A 85 15.05 -14.10 6.20
N ASP A 86 15.55 -15.04 5.40
CA ASP A 86 16.94 -15.07 4.95
C ASP A 86 17.10 -14.18 3.68
N TYR A 87 16.96 -12.86 3.88
CA TYR A 87 17.22 -11.85 2.85
C TYR A 87 18.47 -11.07 3.25
N ASP A 88 19.43 -11.02 2.33
CA ASP A 88 20.64 -10.21 2.49
C ASP A 88 20.29 -8.74 2.21
N LEU A 89 20.04 -7.99 3.28
CA LEU A 89 19.65 -6.59 3.22
C LEU A 89 20.76 -5.72 3.78
N GLU A 90 21.32 -4.87 2.92
CA GLU A 90 22.38 -3.95 3.30
C GLU A 90 21.86 -2.86 4.24
N GLU A 91 22.69 -2.48 5.20
CA GLU A 91 22.48 -1.27 5.98
C GLU A 91 22.50 -0.04 5.07
N ASN A 92 21.78 0.97 5.46
CA ASN A 92 21.82 2.26 4.75
C ASN A 92 21.24 2.30 3.33
N VAL A 93 20.44 1.32 2.93
CA VAL A 93 19.69 1.29 1.68
C VAL A 93 18.20 1.48 1.94
N ASN A 94 17.51 2.15 1.04
CA ASN A 94 16.05 2.22 1.05
C ASN A 94 15.50 1.04 0.25
N TYR A 95 14.54 0.33 0.80
CA TYR A 95 13.95 -0.85 0.17
C TYR A 95 12.51 -0.62 -0.26
N CYS A 96 12.17 -1.18 -1.41
CA CYS A 96 10.81 -1.34 -1.88
C CYS A 96 10.49 -2.84 -1.90
N PHE A 97 9.75 -3.32 -0.88
CA PHE A 97 9.32 -4.71 -0.79
C PHE A 97 8.08 -4.92 -1.65
N VAL A 98 8.20 -5.74 -2.67
CA VAL A 98 7.12 -6.05 -3.60
C VAL A 98 6.82 -7.54 -3.57
N GLY A 99 5.56 -7.90 -3.75
CA GLY A 99 5.13 -9.30 -3.74
C GLY A 99 3.62 -9.40 -3.76
N ILE A 100 3.10 -10.56 -4.05
CA ILE A 100 1.67 -10.81 -3.98
C ILE A 100 1.16 -10.64 -2.54
N ARG A 101 -0.14 -10.52 -2.36
CA ARG A 101 -0.73 -10.43 -1.02
C ARG A 101 -0.36 -11.65 -0.17
N ARG A 102 -0.20 -11.45 1.14
CA ARG A 102 0.08 -12.49 2.14
C ARG A 102 1.45 -13.18 2.05
N THR A 103 2.41 -12.59 1.32
CA THR A 103 3.80 -13.11 1.29
C THR A 103 4.67 -12.66 2.46
N GLY A 104 4.14 -11.79 3.33
CA GLY A 104 4.89 -11.29 4.49
C GLY A 104 5.68 -10.01 4.24
N LYS A 105 5.27 -9.15 3.28
CA LYS A 105 5.93 -7.85 3.03
C LYS A 105 6.02 -6.97 4.28
N SER A 106 4.91 -6.82 5.01
CA SER A 106 4.87 -6.06 6.27
C SER A 106 5.83 -6.65 7.32
N TYR A 107 5.91 -7.98 7.40
CA TYR A 107 6.84 -8.67 8.31
C TYR A 107 8.31 -8.47 7.92
N MET A 108 8.63 -8.25 6.64
CA MET A 108 9.97 -7.80 6.22
C MET A 108 10.31 -6.42 6.79
N MET A 109 9.33 -5.51 6.84
CA MET A 109 9.52 -4.21 7.51
C MET A 109 9.71 -4.38 9.02
N TYR A 110 8.92 -5.23 9.67
CA TYR A 110 9.08 -5.51 11.10
C TYR A 110 10.45 -6.09 11.41
N GLN A 111 10.95 -7.01 10.59
CA GLN A 111 12.30 -7.54 10.72
C GLN A 111 13.36 -6.43 10.63
N GLN A 112 13.24 -5.51 9.67
CA GLN A 112 14.13 -4.36 9.57
C GLN A 112 14.04 -3.44 10.79
N ILE A 113 12.83 -3.19 11.31
CA ILE A 113 12.60 -2.39 12.52
C ILE A 113 13.29 -3.07 13.72
N HIS A 114 13.13 -4.37 13.90
CA HIS A 114 13.77 -5.11 14.99
C HIS A 114 15.29 -5.08 14.88
N ASN A 115 15.85 -5.19 13.68
CA ASN A 115 17.29 -5.06 13.47
C ASN A 115 17.77 -3.68 13.91
N LEU A 116 17.12 -2.59 13.46
CA LEU A 116 17.44 -1.22 13.88
C LEU A 116 17.35 -1.04 15.40
N MET A 117 16.34 -1.61 16.04
CA MET A 117 16.20 -1.53 17.50
C MET A 117 17.31 -2.30 18.23
N ASN A 118 17.71 -3.46 17.72
CA ASN A 118 18.84 -4.23 18.25
C ASN A 118 20.18 -3.48 18.09
N ASP A 119 20.30 -2.67 17.02
CA ASP A 119 21.45 -1.78 16.78
C ASP A 119 21.39 -0.49 17.63
N GLY A 120 20.42 -0.38 18.52
CA GLY A 120 20.29 0.74 19.49
C GLY A 120 19.48 1.92 18.99
N ILE A 121 18.81 1.84 17.84
CA ILE A 121 17.91 2.88 17.38
C ILE A 121 16.64 2.87 18.24
N PRO A 122 16.30 3.97 18.93
CA PRO A 122 15.13 3.99 19.79
C PRO A 122 13.83 3.99 18.97
N SER A 123 12.78 3.33 19.48
CA SER A 123 11.47 3.26 18.82
C SER A 123 10.85 4.61 18.50
N SER A 124 11.27 5.69 19.22
CA SER A 124 10.83 7.06 18.92
C SER A 124 11.37 7.61 17.60
N GLN A 125 12.45 7.04 17.06
CA GLN A 125 12.96 7.36 15.71
C GLN A 125 12.33 6.55 14.61
N ILE A 126 11.47 5.59 14.93
CA ILE A 126 10.83 4.70 13.97
C ILE A 126 9.39 5.14 13.76
N VAL A 127 9.05 5.42 12.51
CA VAL A 127 7.69 5.76 12.08
C VAL A 127 7.23 4.66 11.13
N TYR A 128 6.27 3.88 11.60
CA TYR A 128 5.60 2.86 10.78
C TYR A 128 4.17 3.31 10.52
N VAL A 129 3.74 3.27 9.26
CA VAL A 129 2.36 3.59 8.85
C VAL A 129 1.90 2.57 7.81
N ASN A 130 0.83 1.87 8.13
CA ASN A 130 0.12 0.99 7.20
C ASN A 130 -1.10 1.73 6.61
N PHE A 131 -1.07 1.96 5.31
CA PHE A 131 -2.13 2.67 4.57
C PHE A 131 -3.32 1.76 4.18
N GLU A 132 -3.42 0.54 4.71
CA GLU A 132 -4.66 -0.25 4.70
C GLU A 132 -5.56 0.06 5.92
N ASP A 133 -5.09 0.86 6.89
CA ASP A 133 -5.89 1.33 8.02
C ASP A 133 -7.05 2.20 7.51
N GLU A 134 -8.29 1.86 7.89
CA GLU A 134 -9.49 2.55 7.44
C GLU A 134 -9.53 4.02 7.85
N ARG A 135 -8.83 4.40 8.91
CA ARG A 135 -8.69 5.80 9.36
C ARG A 135 -7.88 6.65 8.39
N LEU A 136 -7.10 6.01 7.49
CA LEU A 136 -6.24 6.64 6.49
C LEU A 136 -6.85 6.70 5.08
N LEU A 137 -8.12 6.32 4.91
CA LEU A 137 -8.77 6.26 3.58
C LEU A 137 -8.79 7.61 2.85
N GLU A 138 -8.80 8.72 3.57
CA GLU A 138 -8.85 10.07 2.99
C GLU A 138 -7.47 10.76 2.94
N VAL A 139 -6.39 10.06 3.31
CA VAL A 139 -5.02 10.58 3.30
C VAL A 139 -4.58 10.92 1.88
N GLY A 140 -4.16 12.17 1.70
CA GLY A 140 -3.57 12.67 0.47
C GLY A 140 -2.05 12.79 0.53
N VAL A 141 -1.44 13.12 -0.60
CA VAL A 141 0.03 13.29 -0.68
C VAL A 141 0.55 14.41 0.25
N ASP A 142 -0.26 15.40 0.53
CA ASP A 142 0.11 16.50 1.44
C ASP A 142 0.20 16.02 2.90
N ASP A 143 -0.63 15.06 3.30
CA ASP A 143 -0.60 14.45 4.63
C ASP A 143 0.65 13.60 4.87
N LEU A 144 1.25 13.05 3.81
CA LEU A 144 2.53 12.33 3.91
C LEU A 144 3.64 13.24 4.48
N ASN A 145 3.59 14.54 4.17
CA ASN A 145 4.53 15.50 4.76
C ASN A 145 4.28 15.68 6.26
N THR A 146 3.02 15.68 6.67
CA THR A 146 2.65 15.74 8.10
C THR A 146 3.15 14.51 8.87
N ILE A 147 3.09 13.31 8.26
CA ILE A 147 3.68 12.09 8.84
C ILE A 147 5.20 12.25 9.05
N LEU A 148 5.92 12.80 8.07
CA LEU A 148 7.35 13.07 8.20
C LEU A 148 7.63 14.07 9.33
N GLU A 149 6.86 15.16 9.44
CA GLU A 149 6.99 16.16 10.49
C GLU A 149 6.74 15.57 11.89
N ILE A 150 5.73 14.70 12.03
CA ILE A 150 5.47 13.96 13.27
C ILE A 150 6.66 13.06 13.61
N GLY A 151 7.23 12.39 12.63
CA GLY A 151 8.42 11.56 12.81
C GLY A 151 9.63 12.38 13.31
N ILE A 152 9.85 13.57 12.76
CA ILE A 152 10.91 14.49 13.20
C ILE A 152 10.65 14.93 14.64
N GLU A 153 9.40 15.25 14.99
CA GLU A 153 9.01 15.63 16.35
C GLU A 153 9.28 14.50 17.35
N PHE A 154 8.91 13.25 17.02
CA PHE A 154 9.14 12.08 17.87
C PHE A 154 10.63 11.74 18.02
N SER A 155 11.42 11.96 16.97
CA SER A 155 12.86 11.73 16.99
C SER A 155 13.58 12.76 17.86
N GLY A 156 13.09 13.99 17.94
CA GLY A 156 13.70 15.10 18.67
C GLY A 156 15.16 15.31 18.26
N SER A 157 16.07 15.36 19.24
CA SER A 157 17.52 15.54 19.00
C SER A 157 18.26 14.26 18.59
N LYS A 158 17.58 13.12 18.49
CA LYS A 158 18.18 11.81 18.22
C LYS A 158 18.57 11.58 16.76
N GLY A 159 18.13 12.45 15.86
CA GLY A 159 18.43 12.37 14.44
C GLY A 159 17.20 12.26 13.54
N LYS A 160 17.42 11.88 12.28
CA LYS A 160 16.33 11.72 11.32
C LYS A 160 15.50 10.47 11.62
N PRO A 161 14.17 10.52 11.48
CA PRO A 161 13.34 9.32 11.61
C PRO A 161 13.60 8.33 10.48
N TYR A 162 13.42 7.05 10.80
CA TYR A 162 13.29 5.95 9.85
C TYR A 162 11.83 5.77 9.50
N LEU A 163 11.49 5.83 8.22
CA LEU A 163 10.12 5.73 7.74
C LEU A 163 9.85 4.35 7.15
N PHE A 164 8.77 3.73 7.59
CA PHE A 164 8.27 2.46 7.06
C PHE A 164 6.82 2.68 6.62
N LEU A 165 6.60 2.75 5.31
CA LEU A 165 5.32 3.08 4.69
C LEU A 165 4.75 1.84 4.00
N ASP A 166 3.87 1.16 4.70
CA ASP A 166 3.28 -0.11 4.26
C ASP A 166 2.04 0.14 3.39
N GLU A 167 1.95 -0.58 2.26
CA GLU A 167 0.91 -0.46 1.24
C GLU A 167 0.73 1.00 0.74
N ILE A 168 1.86 1.71 0.53
CA ILE A 168 1.91 3.15 0.18
C ILE A 168 1.14 3.49 -1.12
N GLN A 169 0.95 2.53 -2.03
CA GLN A 169 0.20 2.74 -3.27
C GLN A 169 -1.29 3.08 -3.05
N ASN A 170 -1.76 3.03 -1.82
CA ASN A 170 -3.10 3.49 -1.48
C ASN A 170 -3.21 5.03 -1.43
N VAL A 171 -2.08 5.75 -1.43
CA VAL A 171 -2.02 7.22 -1.47
C VAL A 171 -1.64 7.69 -2.87
N ASP A 172 -2.53 8.40 -3.54
CA ASP A 172 -2.25 8.91 -4.89
C ASP A 172 -1.10 9.93 -4.87
N GLY A 173 -0.13 9.75 -5.77
CA GLY A 173 1.01 10.67 -5.93
C GLY A 173 2.15 10.47 -4.91
N TRP A 174 2.14 9.37 -4.16
CA TRP A 174 3.14 9.01 -3.16
C TRP A 174 4.58 8.98 -3.70
N GLU A 175 4.77 8.67 -4.98
CA GLU A 175 6.09 8.49 -5.59
C GLU A 175 6.96 9.75 -5.50
N LYS A 176 6.35 10.92 -5.69
CA LYS A 176 7.05 12.20 -5.60
C LYS A 176 7.51 12.48 -4.17
N PHE A 177 6.69 12.12 -3.18
CA PHE A 177 7.02 12.27 -1.77
C PHE A 177 8.21 11.38 -1.39
N VAL A 178 8.13 10.07 -1.64
CA VAL A 178 9.21 9.13 -1.24
C VAL A 178 10.53 9.44 -1.94
N ARG A 179 10.47 9.85 -3.21
CA ARG A 179 11.65 10.30 -3.95
C ARG A 179 12.31 11.51 -3.30
N ARG A 180 11.51 12.54 -2.97
CA ARG A 180 11.99 13.74 -2.28
C ARG A 180 12.62 13.41 -0.94
N VAL A 181 11.98 12.59 -0.14
CA VAL A 181 12.45 12.18 1.19
C VAL A 181 13.76 11.38 1.09
N ALA A 182 13.86 10.47 0.12
CA ALA A 182 15.11 9.74 -0.15
C ALA A 182 16.25 10.68 -0.61
N ASP A 183 15.96 11.69 -1.45
CA ASP A 183 16.94 12.71 -1.86
C ASP A 183 17.44 13.54 -0.67
N MET A 184 16.57 13.80 0.31
CA MET A 184 16.91 14.45 1.59
C MET A 184 17.69 13.52 2.54
N LYS A 185 18.06 12.31 2.12
CA LYS A 185 18.82 11.32 2.89
C LYS A 185 18.10 10.86 4.17
N TYR A 186 16.80 10.73 4.13
CA TYR A 186 16.05 9.96 5.10
C TYR A 186 16.10 8.48 4.72
N ARG A 187 16.00 7.61 5.72
CA ARG A 187 15.76 6.18 5.51
C ARG A 187 14.27 5.94 5.38
N ILE A 188 13.89 5.38 4.25
CA ILE A 188 12.50 5.13 3.92
C ILE A 188 12.36 3.76 3.25
N ASN A 189 11.62 2.87 3.88
CA ASN A 189 11.25 1.57 3.34
C ASN A 189 9.77 1.58 3.00
N ILE A 190 9.42 1.00 1.86
CA ILE A 190 8.06 1.00 1.36
C ILE A 190 7.65 -0.41 0.97
N THR A 191 6.34 -0.70 1.08
CA THR A 191 5.77 -1.91 0.47
C THR A 191 4.68 -1.56 -0.50
N GLY A 192 4.35 -2.50 -1.34
CA GLY A 192 3.17 -2.44 -2.17
C GLY A 192 2.90 -3.72 -2.95
N SER A 193 1.66 -3.85 -3.43
CA SER A 193 1.24 -5.00 -4.21
C SER A 193 1.88 -5.02 -5.59
N ASN A 194 2.21 -6.21 -6.08
CA ASN A 194 2.99 -6.47 -7.30
C ASN A 194 2.44 -5.76 -8.55
N SER A 195 1.12 -5.70 -8.70
CA SER A 195 0.48 -5.14 -9.90
C SER A 195 0.66 -3.63 -10.07
N LYS A 196 0.77 -2.89 -8.94
CA LYS A 196 0.92 -1.43 -8.96
C LYS A 196 2.39 -0.99 -8.82
N MET A 197 3.24 -1.79 -8.16
CA MET A 197 4.62 -1.41 -7.82
C MET A 197 5.68 -1.90 -8.81
N LEU A 198 5.39 -2.92 -9.62
CA LEU A 198 6.31 -3.45 -10.64
C LEU A 198 6.17 -2.78 -12.01
N SER A 199 5.36 -1.74 -12.15
CA SER A 199 5.34 -1.01 -13.42
C SER A 199 6.74 -0.41 -13.69
N LYS A 200 7.19 -0.51 -14.94
CA LYS A 200 8.46 0.12 -15.39
C LYS A 200 8.49 1.62 -15.05
N GLU A 201 7.32 2.24 -14.99
CA GLU A 201 7.15 3.65 -14.63
C GLU A 201 7.53 3.92 -13.18
N ILE A 202 7.11 3.07 -12.24
CA ILE A 202 7.45 3.23 -10.81
C ILE A 202 8.93 2.94 -10.58
N ALA A 203 9.48 1.87 -11.15
CA ALA A 203 10.91 1.58 -11.08
C ALA A 203 11.75 2.76 -11.63
N SER A 204 11.31 3.36 -12.74
CA SER A 204 11.93 4.57 -13.31
C SER A 204 11.78 5.79 -12.39
N THR A 205 10.60 5.97 -11.78
CA THR A 205 10.30 7.11 -10.90
C THR A 205 11.10 7.04 -9.59
N LEU A 206 11.25 5.86 -9.01
CA LEU A 206 12.07 5.64 -7.81
C LEU A 206 13.58 5.80 -8.12
N GLY A 207 13.99 5.58 -9.37
CA GLY A 207 15.22 6.05 -9.97
C GLY A 207 16.52 5.71 -9.21
N GLY A 208 16.77 4.43 -8.89
CA GLY A 208 18.01 4.02 -8.22
C GLY A 208 18.15 4.45 -6.75
N ARG A 209 17.11 5.04 -6.15
CA ARG A 209 17.07 5.42 -4.73
C ARG A 209 16.59 4.31 -3.84
N PHE A 210 15.96 3.30 -4.43
CA PHE A 210 15.40 2.13 -3.76
C PHE A 210 15.91 0.86 -4.41
N MET A 211 16.27 -0.12 -3.61
CA MET A 211 16.43 -1.50 -4.05
C MET A 211 15.09 -2.21 -3.98
N ILE A 212 14.71 -2.85 -5.09
CA ILE A 212 13.47 -3.62 -5.17
C ILE A 212 13.75 -5.03 -4.67
N VAL A 213 13.02 -5.45 -3.64
CA VAL A 213 13.10 -6.79 -3.07
C VAL A 213 11.79 -7.52 -3.34
N ASN A 214 11.87 -8.61 -4.11
CA ASN A 214 10.73 -9.48 -4.33
C ASN A 214 10.52 -10.39 -3.12
N VAL A 215 9.39 -10.24 -2.45
CA VAL A 215 9.01 -11.05 -1.30
C VAL A 215 8.14 -12.21 -1.79
N PHE A 216 8.69 -13.41 -1.70
CA PHE A 216 8.02 -14.66 -2.05
C PHE A 216 7.36 -15.30 -0.81
N PRO A 217 6.45 -16.27 -0.97
CA PRO A 217 6.08 -17.18 0.12
C PRO A 217 7.31 -17.79 0.77
N TYR A 218 7.16 -18.45 1.92
CA TYR A 218 8.29 -19.07 2.60
C TYR A 218 9.04 -20.04 1.69
N SER A 219 10.37 -20.00 1.74
CA SER A 219 11.20 -21.09 1.28
C SER A 219 10.99 -22.33 2.19
N PHE A 220 11.38 -23.52 1.76
CA PHE A 220 11.23 -24.71 2.59
C PHE A 220 12.00 -24.59 3.92
N LYS A 221 13.16 -23.92 3.93
CA LYS A 221 13.92 -23.62 5.14
C LYS A 221 13.11 -22.73 6.10
N GLU A 222 12.52 -21.64 5.61
CA GLU A 222 11.68 -20.74 6.39
C GLU A 222 10.40 -21.44 6.87
N TYR A 223 9.81 -22.30 6.03
CA TYR A 223 8.68 -23.14 6.40
C TYR A 223 9.00 -24.08 7.56
N LEU A 224 10.18 -24.71 7.54
CA LEU A 224 10.64 -25.57 8.64
C LEU A 224 10.84 -24.76 9.92
N SER A 225 11.48 -23.58 9.83
CA SER A 225 11.65 -22.68 10.98
C SER A 225 10.30 -22.24 11.55
N ALA A 226 9.32 -21.93 10.69
CA ALA A 226 7.95 -21.59 11.09
C ALA A 226 7.23 -22.73 11.81
N ASN A 227 7.61 -23.98 11.53
CA ASN A 227 7.12 -25.16 12.23
C ASN A 227 8.04 -25.60 13.38
N HIS A 228 8.93 -24.72 13.87
CA HIS A 228 9.87 -24.98 14.96
C HIS A 228 10.86 -26.12 14.67
N ILE A 229 11.15 -26.38 13.40
CA ILE A 229 12.13 -27.37 12.96
C ILE A 229 13.39 -26.64 12.53
N GLU A 230 14.37 -26.60 13.42
CA GLU A 230 15.63 -25.88 13.19
C GLU A 230 16.80 -26.87 13.01
N ASN A 231 17.93 -26.37 12.53
CA ASN A 231 19.20 -27.08 12.44
C ASN A 231 19.15 -28.39 11.65
N VAL A 232 18.43 -28.42 10.54
CA VAL A 232 18.31 -29.60 9.68
C VAL A 232 19.63 -29.91 9.00
N ARG A 233 20.36 -30.95 9.52
CA ARG A 233 21.58 -31.48 8.92
C ARG A 233 21.31 -32.88 8.37
N LEU A 234 21.11 -32.96 7.06
CA LEU A 234 20.73 -34.21 6.38
C LEU A 234 21.75 -35.34 6.57
N ASP A 235 23.04 -35.01 6.74
CA ASP A 235 24.14 -35.93 6.97
C ASP A 235 24.13 -36.58 8.37
N GLN A 236 23.50 -35.96 9.35
CA GLN A 236 23.45 -36.39 10.75
C GLN A 236 22.06 -36.91 11.19
N MET A 237 21.13 -37.07 10.26
CA MET A 237 19.76 -37.49 10.58
C MET A 237 19.61 -39.01 10.60
N SER A 238 18.83 -39.46 11.59
CA SER A 238 18.29 -40.82 11.62
C SER A 238 17.27 -41.04 10.49
N THR A 239 17.01 -42.31 10.16
CA THR A 239 15.98 -42.65 9.16
C THR A 239 14.61 -42.06 9.47
N LYS A 240 14.22 -42.03 10.77
CA LYS A 240 12.96 -41.44 11.22
C LYS A 240 12.93 -39.93 10.96
N GLN A 241 13.96 -39.20 11.36
CA GLN A 241 14.04 -37.75 11.14
C GLN A 241 14.01 -37.40 9.65
N ARG A 242 14.64 -38.21 8.79
CA ARG A 242 14.54 -38.01 7.32
C ARG A 242 13.12 -38.21 6.81
N ALA A 243 12.40 -39.24 7.30
CA ALA A 243 11.03 -39.46 6.94
C ALA A 243 10.12 -38.29 7.37
N ASP A 244 10.34 -37.74 8.58
CA ASP A 244 9.62 -36.58 9.08
C ASP A 244 9.85 -35.34 8.19
N ILE A 245 11.10 -35.08 7.76
CA ILE A 245 11.40 -33.97 6.84
C ILE A 245 10.77 -34.18 5.46
N VAL A 246 10.76 -35.42 4.94
CA VAL A 246 10.07 -35.73 3.67
C VAL A 246 8.56 -35.44 3.79
N SER A 247 7.95 -35.86 4.90
CA SER A 247 6.53 -35.55 5.17
C SER A 247 6.27 -34.03 5.24
N GLN A 248 7.15 -33.27 5.87
CA GLN A 248 7.06 -31.79 5.90
C GLN A 248 7.18 -31.19 4.48
N TYR A 249 8.06 -31.73 3.65
CA TYR A 249 8.22 -31.28 2.27
C TYR A 249 6.97 -31.57 1.43
N GLU A 250 6.36 -32.74 1.57
CA GLU A 250 5.10 -33.08 0.91
C GLU A 250 3.97 -32.11 1.30
N GLN A 251 3.89 -31.77 2.59
CA GLN A 251 2.92 -30.77 3.09
C GLN A 251 3.21 -29.37 2.52
N TYR A 252 4.48 -28.95 2.51
CA TYR A 252 4.91 -27.68 1.93
C TYR A 252 4.50 -27.54 0.47
N VAL A 253 4.70 -28.60 -0.33
CA VAL A 253 4.34 -28.60 -1.76
C VAL A 253 2.82 -28.65 -1.98
N THR A 254 2.10 -29.39 -1.13
CA THR A 254 0.65 -29.60 -1.29
C THR A 254 -0.17 -28.45 -0.76
N CYS A 255 0.15 -27.94 0.44
CA CYS A 255 -0.64 -26.89 1.09
C CYS A 255 -0.17 -25.47 0.72
N GLY A 256 1.03 -25.34 0.13
CA GLY A 256 1.64 -24.06 -0.15
C GLY A 256 2.41 -23.50 1.05
N ALA A 257 3.15 -22.44 0.80
CA ALA A 257 4.11 -21.87 1.74
C ALA A 257 3.79 -20.41 2.11
N PHE A 258 2.54 -20.00 2.01
CA PHE A 258 2.14 -18.69 2.49
C PHE A 258 2.22 -18.64 4.01
N PRO A 259 2.83 -17.60 4.61
CA PRO A 259 2.96 -17.44 6.05
C PRO A 259 1.64 -17.69 6.80
N GLU A 260 0.56 -17.06 6.35
CA GLU A 260 -0.77 -17.18 6.96
C GLU A 260 -1.29 -18.64 7.02
N LEU A 261 -1.00 -19.47 6.02
CA LEU A 261 -1.42 -20.88 6.02
C LEU A 261 -0.62 -21.71 7.05
N VAL A 262 0.62 -21.36 7.27
CA VAL A 262 1.48 -22.01 8.28
C VAL A 262 0.99 -21.64 9.67
N ASP A 263 0.69 -20.36 9.91
CA ASP A 263 0.17 -19.84 11.18
C ASP A 263 -1.19 -20.46 11.53
N ILE A 264 -2.13 -20.54 10.57
CA ILE A 264 -3.43 -21.18 10.76
C ILE A 264 -3.26 -22.64 11.15
N LYS A 265 -2.39 -23.38 10.46
CA LYS A 265 -2.13 -24.78 10.74
C LYS A 265 -1.58 -24.97 12.16
N ASN A 266 -0.62 -24.14 12.56
CA ASN A 266 -0.05 -24.16 13.90
C ASN A 266 -1.09 -23.81 14.96
N GLY A 267 -1.96 -22.82 14.69
CA GLY A 267 -3.09 -22.48 15.57
C GLY A 267 -4.08 -23.62 15.74
N PHE A 268 -4.44 -24.34 14.68
CA PHE A 268 -5.33 -25.51 14.77
C PHE A 268 -4.66 -26.70 15.46
N ALA A 269 -3.35 -26.90 15.29
CA ALA A 269 -2.63 -27.94 16.02
C ALA A 269 -2.64 -27.70 17.54
N HIS A 270 -2.56 -26.46 18.00
CA HIS A 270 -2.71 -26.09 19.40
C HIS A 270 -4.13 -26.32 19.95
N LEU A 271 -5.15 -26.27 19.10
CA LEU A 271 -6.54 -26.53 19.49
C LEU A 271 -6.93 -28.01 19.42
N GLY A 272 -6.00 -28.91 19.03
CA GLY A 272 -6.24 -30.35 18.93
C GLY A 272 -7.21 -30.74 17.78
N VAL A 273 -7.42 -29.86 16.82
CA VAL A 273 -8.24 -30.12 15.64
C VAL A 273 -7.30 -30.64 14.54
N GLY A 274 -7.26 -31.98 14.35
CA GLY A 274 -6.58 -32.59 13.20
C GLY A 274 -7.36 -32.32 11.91
N PHE A 275 -6.64 -32.05 10.82
CA PHE A 275 -7.21 -32.03 9.44
C PHE A 275 -7.32 -33.44 8.90
#